data_132de7aafd31f93fb3d64cecd0e1ff52
#
_entry.id   132de7aafd31f93fb3d64cecd0e1ff52
#
_cell.length_a   1.000
_cell.length_b   1.000
_cell.length_c   1.000
_cell.angle_alpha   90.00
_cell.angle_beta   90.00
_cell.angle_gamma   90.00
#
_symmetry.space_group_name_H-M   'P 1'
#
loop_
_entity.id
_entity.type
_entity.pdbx_description
1 polymer ?
#
loop_
_entity_poly.entity_id
_entity_poly.type
_entity_poly.pdbx_seq_one_letter_code
_entity_poly.pdbx_strand_id
1 'polypeptide(L)'
;AEFYNSLPHLPYEGHTGEIDNYLTALEQGQRPMITGKDGRRTIELITAIYKSGSLGQTVTLPIQEDDDFYTFQGLLSHAPHFYEKTASVENFAPDTITVGNYDEKK
;
A
#
# COMPACT_ATOMS: atom_id res chain seq x y z
N ALA A 1 10.15 5.88 -23.60
CA ALA A 1 10.85 4.61 -23.36
C ALA A 1 12.33 4.83 -23.02
N GLU A 2 13.08 5.64 -23.78
CA GLU A 2 14.52 5.88 -23.55
C GLU A 2 14.84 6.47 -22.18
N PHE A 3 14.04 7.40 -21.67
CA PHE A 3 14.23 7.96 -20.33
C PHE A 3 14.20 6.90 -19.22
N TYR A 4 13.25 5.98 -19.28
CA TYR A 4 13.14 4.92 -18.26
C TYR A 4 14.27 3.89 -18.37
N ASN A 5 14.76 3.62 -19.58
CA ASN A 5 15.87 2.72 -19.78
C ASN A 5 17.23 3.33 -19.39
N SER A 6 17.29 4.67 -19.24
CA SER A 6 18.50 5.37 -18.79
C SER A 6 18.59 5.53 -17.27
N LEU A 7 17.55 5.17 -16.53
CA LEU A 7 17.59 5.23 -15.07
C LEU A 7 18.58 4.18 -14.53
N PRO A 8 19.38 4.55 -13.51
CA PRO A 8 20.29 3.60 -12.91
C PRO A 8 19.48 2.45 -12.28
N HIS A 9 19.90 1.22 -12.53
CA HIS A 9 19.39 0.07 -11.81
C HIS A 9 19.71 0.23 -10.35
N LEU A 10 18.67 0.13 -9.49
CA LEU A 10 18.86 0.10 -8.05
C LEU A 10 19.38 -1.29 -7.67
N PRO A 11 20.31 -1.38 -6.70
CA PRO A 11 20.84 -2.66 -6.25
C PRO A 11 19.76 -3.55 -5.59
N TYR A 12 18.65 -2.94 -5.18
CA TYR A 12 17.54 -3.60 -4.52
C TYR A 12 16.26 -3.31 -5.31
N GLU A 13 15.68 -4.36 -5.90
CA GLU A 13 14.44 -4.31 -6.67
C GLU A 13 13.42 -5.32 -6.16
N GLY A 14 12.14 -4.91 -6.12
CA GLY A 14 11.04 -5.76 -5.66
C GLY A 14 11.12 -6.17 -4.19
N HIS A 15 10.22 -7.01 -3.76
CA HIS A 15 10.11 -7.42 -2.35
C HIS A 15 11.37 -8.15 -1.85
N THR A 16 12.01 -8.95 -2.68
CA THR A 16 13.26 -9.61 -2.31
C THR A 16 14.36 -8.61 -2.03
N GLY A 17 14.50 -7.59 -2.88
CA GLY A 17 15.48 -6.54 -2.68
C GLY A 17 15.18 -5.69 -1.45
N GLU A 18 13.93 -5.41 -1.14
CA GLU A 18 13.53 -4.69 0.07
C GLU A 18 13.91 -5.45 1.34
N ILE A 19 13.63 -6.76 1.37
CA ILE A 19 13.97 -7.62 2.50
C ILE A 19 15.51 -7.72 2.66
N ASP A 20 16.23 -7.93 1.57
CA ASP A 20 17.69 -8.01 1.57
C ASP A 20 18.32 -6.72 2.06
N ASN A 21 17.83 -5.57 1.59
CA ASN A 21 18.27 -4.26 2.07
C ASN A 21 18.05 -4.10 3.58
N TYR A 22 16.88 -4.52 4.07
CA TYR A 22 16.56 -4.42 5.49
C TYR A 22 17.46 -5.31 6.35
N LEU A 23 17.66 -6.56 5.96
CA LEU A 23 18.53 -7.51 6.68
C LEU A 23 19.98 -7.03 6.68
N THR A 24 20.49 -6.59 5.53
CA THR A 24 21.84 -6.05 5.39
C THR A 24 22.04 -4.82 6.28
N ALA A 25 21.05 -3.92 6.30
CA ALA A 25 21.12 -2.73 7.15
C ALA A 25 21.14 -3.09 8.64
N LEU A 26 20.37 -4.09 9.07
CA LEU A 26 20.40 -4.60 10.44
C LEU A 26 21.76 -5.19 10.81
N GLU A 27 22.33 -6.04 9.96
CA GLU A 27 23.64 -6.66 10.20
C GLU A 27 24.76 -5.63 10.31
N GLN A 28 24.68 -4.57 9.52
CA GLN A 28 25.67 -3.49 9.51
C GLN A 28 25.40 -2.38 10.54
N GLY A 29 24.32 -2.44 11.30
CA GLY A 29 23.89 -1.38 12.20
C GLY A 29 23.57 -0.07 11.49
N GLN A 30 23.16 -0.14 10.22
CA GLN A 30 22.83 1.00 9.37
C GLN A 30 21.33 1.20 9.25
N ARG A 31 20.95 2.37 8.75
CA ARG A 31 19.54 2.65 8.42
C ARG A 31 19.17 1.98 7.08
N PRO A 32 18.07 1.22 7.02
CA PRO A 32 17.56 0.70 5.75
C PRO A 32 17.13 1.84 4.81
N MET A 33 17.08 1.57 3.51
CA MET A 33 16.67 2.53 2.49
C MET A 33 15.26 3.08 2.75
N ILE A 34 14.34 2.20 3.12
CA ILE A 34 12.97 2.55 3.48
C ILE A 34 12.74 2.24 4.96
N THR A 35 12.19 3.19 5.66
CA THR A 35 11.87 3.09 7.10
C THR A 35 10.36 3.11 7.31
N GLY A 36 9.91 2.76 8.53
CA GLY A 36 8.52 2.92 8.92
C GLY A 36 8.01 4.37 8.79
N LYS A 37 8.90 5.34 8.94
CA LYS A 37 8.57 6.77 8.72
C LYS A 37 8.23 7.06 7.25
N ASP A 38 8.94 6.44 6.33
CA ASP A 38 8.71 6.59 4.90
C ASP A 38 7.43 5.86 4.50
N GLY A 39 7.21 4.65 5.05
CA GLY A 39 5.95 3.90 4.89
C GLY A 39 4.74 4.69 5.41
N ARG A 40 4.85 5.33 6.59
CA ARG A 40 3.78 6.18 7.11
C ARG A 40 3.41 7.31 6.14
N ARG A 41 4.39 7.97 5.54
CA ARG A 41 4.14 9.04 4.56
C ARG A 41 3.38 8.53 3.33
N THR A 42 3.71 7.32 2.88
CA THR A 42 3.01 6.68 1.76
C THR A 42 1.55 6.41 2.12
N ILE A 43 1.29 5.85 3.30
CA ILE A 43 -0.09 5.61 3.77
C ILE A 43 -0.85 6.94 3.91
N GLU A 44 -0.23 7.96 4.46
CA GLU A 44 -0.84 9.30 4.60
C GLU A 44 -1.22 9.90 3.24
N LEU A 45 -0.34 9.77 2.24
CA LEU A 45 -0.64 10.22 0.88
C LEU A 45 -1.81 9.45 0.26
N ILE A 46 -1.84 8.13 0.41
CA ILE A 46 -2.95 7.28 -0.05
C ILE A 46 -4.26 7.71 0.62
N THR A 47 -4.23 7.92 1.93
CA THR A 47 -5.40 8.39 2.70
C THR A 47 -5.87 9.76 2.21
N ALA A 48 -4.95 10.67 1.93
CA ALA A 48 -5.29 12.00 1.38
C ALA A 48 -5.94 11.90 0.00
N ILE A 49 -5.50 10.97 -0.85
CA ILE A 49 -6.13 10.71 -2.15
C ILE A 49 -7.56 10.21 -1.97
N TYR A 50 -7.79 9.25 -1.06
CA TYR A 50 -9.13 8.79 -0.74
C TYR A 50 -10.02 9.89 -0.18
N LYS A 51 -9.50 10.68 0.77
CA LYS A 51 -10.23 11.82 1.34
C LYS A 51 -10.61 12.84 0.28
N SER A 52 -9.66 13.23 -0.56
CA SER A 52 -9.92 14.18 -1.64
C SER A 52 -10.95 13.66 -2.63
N GLY A 53 -10.83 12.38 -3.03
CA GLY A 53 -11.78 11.73 -3.94
C GLY A 53 -13.18 11.59 -3.36
N SER A 54 -13.30 11.28 -2.06
CA SER A 54 -14.58 11.10 -1.39
C SER A 54 -15.30 12.43 -1.16
N LEU A 55 -14.56 13.48 -0.82
CA LEU A 55 -15.14 14.78 -0.46
C LEU A 55 -15.13 15.79 -1.61
N GLY A 56 -14.43 15.52 -2.70
CA GLY A 56 -14.26 16.47 -3.81
C GLY A 56 -13.50 17.74 -3.41
N GLN A 57 -12.59 17.65 -2.43
CA GLN A 57 -11.89 18.79 -1.84
C GLN A 57 -10.36 18.63 -1.89
N THR A 58 -9.66 19.75 -1.84
CA THR A 58 -8.22 19.76 -1.60
C THR A 58 -7.93 19.32 -0.17
N VAL A 59 -6.97 18.42 0.00
CA VAL A 59 -6.53 17.94 1.31
C VAL A 59 -5.15 18.51 1.62
N THR A 60 -5.02 19.09 2.81
CA THR A 60 -3.73 19.58 3.33
C THR A 60 -3.07 18.48 4.15
N LEU A 61 -1.78 18.27 3.93
CA LEU A 61 -0.95 17.35 4.71
C LEU A 61 -0.16 18.11 5.79
N PRO A 62 0.12 17.48 6.92
CA PRO A 62 -0.26 16.13 7.32
C PRO A 62 -1.74 16.02 7.73
N ILE A 63 -2.31 14.82 7.55
CA ILE A 63 -3.64 14.50 8.09
C ILE A 63 -3.52 14.43 9.62
N GLN A 64 -4.32 15.21 10.33
CA GLN A 64 -4.29 15.32 11.78
C GLN A 64 -4.98 14.12 12.45
N GLU A 65 -4.63 13.84 13.71
CA GLU A 65 -5.16 12.69 14.46
C GLU A 65 -6.67 12.80 14.75
N ASP A 66 -7.20 14.00 14.77
CA ASP A 66 -8.63 14.30 14.94
C ASP A 66 -9.43 14.30 13.63
N ASP A 67 -8.79 14.05 12.51
CA ASP A 67 -9.43 13.95 11.20
C ASP A 67 -10.15 12.59 11.05
N ASP A 68 -11.39 12.63 10.57
CA ASP A 68 -12.19 11.42 10.37
C ASP A 68 -11.48 10.36 9.52
N PHE A 69 -10.69 10.79 8.53
CA PHE A 69 -9.94 9.89 7.66
C PHE A 69 -8.63 9.35 8.30
N TYR A 70 -8.27 9.79 9.51
CA TYR A 70 -7.08 9.29 10.18
C TYR A 70 -7.18 7.81 10.55
N THR A 71 -8.38 7.31 10.76
CA THR A 71 -8.63 5.92 11.09
C THR A 71 -9.23 5.16 9.91
N PHE A 72 -8.97 3.85 9.86
CA PHE A 72 -9.57 2.96 8.86
C PHE A 72 -11.11 2.98 8.92
N GLN A 73 -11.68 3.03 10.12
CA GLN A 73 -13.12 3.08 10.30
C GLN A 73 -13.72 4.39 9.76
N GLY A 74 -13.07 5.51 10.01
CA GLY A 74 -13.49 6.79 9.45
C GLY A 74 -13.40 6.82 7.93
N LEU A 75 -12.32 6.28 7.36
CA LEU A 75 -12.19 6.12 5.91
C LEU A 75 -13.33 5.27 5.33
N LEU A 76 -13.67 4.15 5.94
CA LEU A 76 -14.77 3.30 5.48
C LEU A 76 -16.13 3.98 5.54
N SER A 77 -16.38 4.78 6.58
CA SER A 77 -17.67 5.48 6.75
C SER A 77 -17.90 6.56 5.68
N HIS A 78 -16.84 7.11 5.09
CA HIS A 78 -16.90 8.15 4.06
C HIS A 78 -16.64 7.62 2.66
N ALA A 79 -16.18 6.37 2.53
CA ALA A 79 -15.89 5.79 1.22
C ALA A 79 -17.17 5.64 0.38
N PRO A 80 -17.18 6.08 -0.88
CA PRO A 80 -18.33 5.87 -1.75
C PRO A 80 -18.50 4.38 -2.04
N HIS A 81 -19.68 3.87 -1.79
CA HIS A 81 -20.04 2.48 -2.10
C HIS A 81 -20.69 2.44 -3.47
N PHE A 82 -19.91 2.16 -4.50
CA PHE A 82 -20.41 2.04 -5.88
C PHE A 82 -21.15 0.73 -6.16
N TYR A 83 -20.87 -0.29 -5.35
CA TYR A 83 -21.45 -1.62 -5.49
C TYR A 83 -21.84 -2.16 -4.12
N GLU A 84 -22.99 -2.84 -4.08
CA GLU A 84 -23.38 -3.58 -2.89
C GLU A 84 -22.43 -4.78 -2.70
N LYS A 85 -21.90 -4.92 -1.49
CA LYS A 85 -21.02 -6.04 -1.17
C LYS A 85 -21.84 -7.32 -1.08
N THR A 86 -21.76 -8.17 -2.09
CA THR A 86 -22.52 -9.41 -2.20
C THR A 86 -21.82 -10.61 -1.54
N ALA A 87 -20.51 -10.53 -1.31
CA ALA A 87 -19.73 -11.58 -0.65
C ALA A 87 -18.57 -10.99 0.16
N SER A 88 -18.21 -11.67 1.23
CA SER A 88 -17.04 -11.39 2.05
C SER A 88 -16.22 -12.66 2.21
N VAL A 89 -14.92 -12.57 2.00
CA VAL A 89 -14.02 -13.65 2.37
C VAL A 89 -13.67 -13.47 3.84
N GLU A 90 -14.32 -14.24 4.70
CA GLU A 90 -14.17 -14.12 6.15
C GLU A 90 -12.94 -14.83 6.69
N ASN A 91 -12.32 -15.71 5.92
CA ASN A 91 -11.21 -16.50 6.38
C ASN A 91 -10.20 -16.78 5.26
N PHE A 92 -9.01 -16.19 5.38
CA PHE A 92 -7.87 -16.46 4.50
C PHE A 92 -7.00 -17.65 4.97
N ALA A 93 -7.52 -18.49 5.83
CA ALA A 93 -6.76 -19.61 6.37
C ALA A 93 -7.45 -20.97 6.24
N PRO A 94 -7.57 -21.51 5.02
CA PRO A 94 -7.29 -22.91 4.82
C PRO A 94 -5.82 -23.06 4.46
N ASP A 95 -5.18 -24.15 4.89
CA ASP A 95 -3.78 -24.49 4.60
C ASP A 95 -3.43 -24.62 3.10
N THR A 96 -4.37 -24.32 2.22
CA THR A 96 -4.23 -24.30 0.77
C THR A 96 -4.69 -22.96 0.21
N ILE A 97 -3.75 -22.18 -0.27
CA ILE A 97 -4.03 -21.02 -1.12
C ILE A 97 -4.51 -21.58 -2.46
N THR A 98 -5.81 -21.62 -2.68
CA THR A 98 -6.35 -21.79 -4.02
C THR A 98 -6.19 -20.47 -4.78
N VAL A 99 -5.06 -20.30 -5.40
CA VAL A 99 -4.90 -19.35 -6.50
C VAL A 99 -5.85 -19.87 -7.58
N GLY A 100 -6.82 -19.04 -7.96
CA GLY A 100 -7.96 -19.44 -8.78
C GLY A 100 -7.59 -20.40 -9.91
N ASN A 101 -8.44 -21.39 -10.15
CA ASN A 101 -8.33 -22.29 -11.27
C ASN A 101 -8.29 -21.46 -12.57
N TYR A 102 -7.10 -21.24 -13.08
CA TYR A 102 -6.93 -20.96 -14.48
C TYR A 102 -7.35 -22.24 -15.23
N ASP A 103 -8.61 -22.30 -15.63
CA ASP A 103 -9.01 -23.26 -16.64
C ASP A 103 -8.21 -22.92 -17.90
N GLU A 104 -7.14 -23.69 -18.15
CA GLU A 104 -6.54 -23.79 -19.46
C GLU A 104 -7.58 -24.43 -20.40
N LYS A 105 -8.49 -23.62 -20.88
CA LYS A 105 -9.34 -24.00 -22.00
C LYS A 105 -9.07 -23.07 -23.18
N LYS A 106 -8.16 -23.61 -24.03
CA LYS A 106 -7.99 -23.40 -25.50
C LYS A 106 -7.61 -22.00 -25.95
#